data_6f1afec44baf476cbedd957c90b3b56d
#
_entry.id   6f1afec44baf476cbedd957c90b3b56d
#
_cell.length_a   1.000
_cell.length_b   1.000
_cell.length_c   1.000
_cell.angle_alpha   90.00
_cell.angle_beta   90.00
_cell.angle_gamma   90.00
#
_symmetry.space_group_name_H-M   'P 1'
#
loop_
_entity.id
_entity.type
_entity.pdbx_description
1 polymer ?
#
loop_
_entity_poly.entity_id
_entity_poly.type
_entity_poly.pdbx_seq_one_letter_code
_entity_poly.pdbx_strand_id
1 'polypeptide(L)'
;LYVMMPYSSKLKYVSDWYVQLWAESLGKHEDLQGNHIHVGPTPIKALGATDQHSQFQLFNEGPNDKIINFIRVENFDTTLDIPKIFEYTGIGYLGGKTMNDLMNAEADSTKVSLSDYARPTVTISLPKVDGYNVAQLLYMLEVQTAIAGELYNVDTYSQPGVEQSKNYTYALMGRAGYEDSAKTLQTKMASLASLGS
;
A
#
# COMPACT_ATOMS: atom_id res chain seq x y z
N LEU A 1 -6.01 8.98 -0.96
CA LEU A 1 -5.41 7.64 -1.01
C LEU A 1 -3.88 7.72 -0.97
N TYR A 2 -3.22 6.67 -0.53
CA TYR A 2 -1.77 6.61 -0.39
C TYR A 2 -1.22 5.34 -1.05
N VAL A 3 -0.63 5.45 -2.23
CA VAL A 3 -0.15 4.32 -3.01
C VAL A 3 1.32 4.07 -2.72
N MET A 4 1.69 2.82 -2.39
CA MET A 4 3.08 2.39 -2.24
C MET A 4 3.45 1.48 -3.42
N MET A 5 4.39 1.92 -4.26
CA MET A 5 4.74 1.27 -5.53
C MET A 5 6.26 1.03 -5.66
N PRO A 6 6.78 -0.06 -5.10
CA PRO A 6 8.17 -0.43 -5.28
C PRO A 6 8.44 -0.98 -6.69
N TYR A 7 9.58 -0.59 -7.28
CA TYR A 7 10.08 -1.11 -8.56
C TYR A 7 11.14 -2.20 -8.34
N SER A 8 10.75 -3.20 -7.56
CA SER A 8 11.53 -4.42 -7.34
C SER A 8 10.64 -5.50 -6.74
N SER A 9 10.65 -6.70 -7.33
CA SER A 9 9.91 -7.85 -6.80
C SER A 9 10.38 -8.25 -5.39
N LYS A 10 11.63 -7.96 -5.01
CA LYS A 10 12.14 -8.18 -3.65
C LYS A 10 11.46 -7.31 -2.60
N LEU A 11 10.89 -6.18 -3.01
CA LEU A 11 10.19 -5.23 -2.12
C LEU A 11 8.66 -5.38 -2.15
N LYS A 12 8.14 -6.38 -2.87
CA LYS A 12 6.68 -6.61 -2.97
C LYS A 12 6.01 -6.62 -1.60
N TYR A 13 6.56 -7.38 -0.65
CA TYR A 13 5.98 -7.51 0.69
C TYR A 13 6.20 -6.30 1.59
N VAL A 14 7.07 -5.36 1.21
CA VAL A 14 7.17 -4.06 1.90
C VAL A 14 5.90 -3.25 1.69
N SER A 15 5.33 -3.26 0.48
CA SER A 15 4.05 -2.58 0.22
C SER A 15 2.87 -3.26 0.94
N ASP A 16 2.84 -4.61 1.04
CA ASP A 16 1.83 -5.31 1.83
C ASP A 16 1.92 -4.97 3.33
N TRP A 17 3.14 -4.99 3.88
CA TRP A 17 3.40 -4.60 5.27
C TRP A 17 3.03 -3.14 5.54
N TYR A 18 3.37 -2.23 4.64
CA TYR A 18 3.05 -0.81 4.78
C TYR A 18 1.54 -0.55 4.77
N VAL A 19 0.78 -1.27 3.93
CA VAL A 19 -0.68 -1.19 3.93
C VAL A 19 -1.25 -1.53 5.30
N GLN A 20 -0.75 -2.59 5.93
CA GLN A 20 -1.16 -2.96 7.27
C GLN A 20 -0.77 -1.88 8.29
N LEU A 21 0.51 -1.50 8.34
CA LEU A 21 1.01 -0.49 9.27
C LEU A 21 0.17 0.80 9.20
N TRP A 22 -0.03 1.33 8.00
CA TRP A 22 -0.73 2.60 7.78
C TRP A 22 -2.21 2.51 8.12
N ALA A 23 -2.90 1.47 7.66
CA ALA A 23 -4.34 1.30 7.88
C ALA A 23 -4.68 1.09 9.35
N GLU A 24 -3.96 0.20 10.04
CA GLU A 24 -4.22 -0.11 11.46
C GLU A 24 -3.86 1.05 12.37
N SER A 25 -2.79 1.79 12.06
CA SER A 25 -2.32 2.90 12.89
C SER A 25 -3.16 4.16 12.70
N LEU A 26 -3.61 4.49 11.49
CA LEU A 26 -4.20 5.79 11.16
C LEU A 26 -5.70 5.77 10.91
N GLY A 27 -6.29 4.59 10.62
CA GLY A 27 -7.73 4.46 10.44
C GLY A 27 -8.44 4.55 11.79
N LYS A 28 -8.94 5.74 12.16
CA LYS A 28 -9.55 5.99 13.45
C LYS A 28 -10.92 6.66 13.32
N HIS A 29 -11.83 6.21 14.19
CA HIS A 29 -13.16 6.77 14.35
C HIS A 29 -13.16 8.04 15.20
N GLU A 30 -12.25 8.13 16.18
CA GLU A 30 -12.18 9.20 17.16
C GLU A 30 -10.78 9.81 17.23
N ASP A 31 -10.72 11.09 17.60
CA ASP A 31 -9.48 11.77 17.95
C ASP A 31 -9.08 11.47 19.43
N LEU A 32 -7.93 12.01 19.86
CA LEU A 32 -7.45 11.86 21.24
C LEU A 32 -8.37 12.48 22.32
N GLN A 33 -9.31 13.33 21.92
CA GLN A 33 -10.31 13.96 22.78
C GLN A 33 -11.66 13.24 22.75
N GLY A 34 -11.80 12.18 21.96
CA GLY A 34 -13.06 11.43 21.82
C GLY A 34 -14.06 12.04 20.84
N ASN A 35 -13.65 13.00 20.01
CA ASN A 35 -14.51 13.54 18.96
C ASN A 35 -14.55 12.58 17.77
N HIS A 36 -15.74 12.39 17.19
CA HIS A 36 -15.93 11.55 16.01
C HIS A 36 -15.38 12.24 14.76
N ILE A 37 -14.33 11.71 14.15
CA ILE A 37 -13.62 12.33 13.03
C ILE A 37 -13.56 11.45 11.77
N HIS A 38 -13.45 10.12 11.88
CA HIS A 38 -13.30 9.18 10.77
C HIS A 38 -12.15 9.57 9.82
N VAL A 39 -10.92 9.46 10.29
CA VAL A 39 -9.72 9.77 9.50
C VAL A 39 -8.94 8.52 9.11
N GLY A 40 -7.97 8.71 8.25
CA GLY A 40 -7.03 7.72 7.75
C GLY A 40 -7.10 7.59 6.23
N PRO A 41 -6.06 8.04 5.49
CA PRO A 41 -6.01 7.82 4.03
C PRO A 41 -5.90 6.33 3.72
N THR A 42 -6.75 5.82 2.85
CA THR A 42 -6.71 4.41 2.42
C THR A 42 -5.38 4.11 1.73
N PRO A 43 -4.57 3.17 2.25
CA PRO A 43 -3.35 2.74 1.59
C PRO A 43 -3.66 1.76 0.47
N ILE A 44 -2.91 1.86 -0.63
CA ILE A 44 -3.00 0.97 -1.79
C ILE A 44 -1.62 0.42 -2.07
N LYS A 45 -1.51 -0.87 -2.27
CA LYS A 45 -0.30 -1.51 -2.76
C LYS A 45 -0.30 -1.58 -4.29
N ALA A 46 0.86 -1.35 -4.86
CA ALA A 46 1.14 -1.58 -6.27
C ALA A 46 2.57 -2.12 -6.40
N LEU A 47 2.88 -2.77 -7.50
CA LEU A 47 4.20 -3.30 -7.83
C LEU A 47 4.61 -2.83 -9.23
N GLY A 48 5.65 -2.02 -9.32
CA GLY A 48 6.28 -1.73 -10.62
C GLY A 48 7.15 -2.91 -11.08
N ALA A 49 7.14 -3.23 -12.39
CA ALA A 49 6.33 -2.60 -13.43
C ALA A 49 4.94 -3.26 -13.60
N THR A 50 4.67 -4.39 -12.91
CA THR A 50 3.48 -5.23 -13.11
C THR A 50 2.17 -4.44 -13.05
N ASP A 51 2.02 -3.59 -12.05
CA ASP A 51 0.76 -2.88 -11.83
C ASP A 51 0.61 -1.58 -12.64
N GLN A 52 1.56 -1.27 -13.50
CA GLN A 52 1.33 -0.30 -14.59
C GLN A 52 0.18 -0.78 -15.49
N HIS A 53 0.07 -2.09 -15.72
CA HIS A 53 -0.97 -2.69 -16.57
C HIS A 53 -2.32 -2.91 -15.88
N SER A 54 -2.39 -2.76 -14.56
CA SER A 54 -3.63 -2.96 -13.80
C SER A 54 -4.21 -1.68 -13.21
N GLN A 55 -3.38 -0.73 -12.78
CA GLN A 55 -3.80 0.43 -11.99
C GLN A 55 -3.43 1.79 -12.60
N PHE A 56 -2.45 1.83 -13.50
CA PHE A 56 -1.86 3.09 -13.96
C PHE A 56 -2.85 3.99 -14.73
N GLN A 57 -3.76 3.41 -15.53
CA GLN A 57 -4.82 4.14 -16.19
C GLN A 57 -5.66 4.94 -15.19
N LEU A 58 -6.04 4.30 -14.07
CA LEU A 58 -6.78 4.95 -12.99
C LEU A 58 -5.95 6.04 -12.29
N PHE A 59 -4.64 5.83 -12.16
CA PHE A 59 -3.77 6.82 -11.52
C PHE A 59 -3.63 8.08 -12.36
N ASN A 60 -3.53 7.97 -13.68
CA ASN A 60 -3.43 9.10 -14.59
C ASN A 60 -4.77 9.82 -14.77
N GLU A 61 -5.81 9.13 -15.17
CA GLU A 61 -7.05 9.75 -15.66
C GLU A 61 -8.19 9.72 -14.65
N GLY A 62 -8.10 8.94 -13.59
CA GLY A 62 -9.09 8.88 -12.53
C GLY A 62 -9.06 10.10 -11.60
N PRO A 63 -9.83 10.07 -10.49
CA PRO A 63 -9.84 11.18 -9.52
C PRO A 63 -8.46 11.52 -8.98
N ASN A 64 -8.15 12.81 -8.86
CA ASN A 64 -6.89 13.28 -8.26
C ASN A 64 -6.96 13.28 -6.73
N ASP A 65 -7.05 12.10 -6.15
CA ASP A 65 -7.23 11.82 -4.72
C ASP A 65 -6.10 10.95 -4.14
N LYS A 66 -5.01 10.76 -4.88
CA LYS A 66 -3.92 9.83 -4.54
C LYS A 66 -2.57 10.52 -4.55
N ILE A 67 -1.70 10.11 -3.63
CA ILE A 67 -0.26 10.34 -3.68
C ILE A 67 0.39 8.99 -4.02
N ILE A 68 1.25 8.97 -5.04
CA ILE A 68 1.95 7.75 -5.46
C ILE A 68 3.40 7.82 -4.97
N ASN A 69 3.76 6.87 -4.10
CA ASN A 69 5.10 6.73 -3.54
C ASN A 69 5.86 5.64 -4.28
N PHE A 70 6.83 6.05 -5.08
CA PHE A 70 7.76 5.15 -5.75
C PHE A 70 8.87 4.73 -4.79
N ILE A 71 9.19 3.43 -4.73
CA ILE A 71 10.45 2.97 -4.17
C ILE A 71 11.32 2.52 -5.34
N ARG A 72 12.34 3.32 -5.66
CA ARG A 72 13.29 3.09 -6.74
C ARG A 72 14.54 2.43 -6.19
N VAL A 73 15.05 1.40 -6.89
CA VAL A 73 16.33 0.74 -6.55
C VAL A 73 17.40 1.22 -7.50
N GLU A 74 18.50 1.76 -6.97
CA GLU A 74 19.59 2.31 -7.80
C GLU A 74 20.48 1.20 -8.35
N ASN A 75 20.88 0.25 -7.50
CA ASN A 75 21.77 -0.84 -7.87
C ASN A 75 21.10 -2.20 -7.56
N PHE A 76 21.01 -3.05 -8.55
CA PHE A 76 20.49 -4.40 -8.41
C PHE A 76 21.66 -5.37 -8.15
N ASP A 77 21.41 -6.46 -7.41
CA ASP A 77 22.43 -7.47 -7.10
C ASP A 77 22.92 -8.23 -8.35
N THR A 78 22.06 -8.31 -9.37
CA THR A 78 22.35 -9.05 -10.59
C THR A 78 21.99 -8.17 -11.78
N THR A 79 22.87 -8.13 -12.77
CA THR A 79 22.60 -7.52 -14.07
C THR A 79 22.15 -8.60 -15.02
N LEU A 80 21.03 -8.38 -15.72
CA LEU A 80 20.56 -9.26 -16.76
C LEU A 80 20.55 -8.51 -18.10
N ASP A 81 21.45 -8.93 -18.99
CA ASP A 81 21.57 -8.33 -20.31
C ASP A 81 20.42 -8.75 -21.23
N ILE A 82 19.93 -7.83 -22.05
CA ILE A 82 18.98 -8.10 -23.11
C ILE A 82 19.76 -8.42 -24.38
N PRO A 83 19.68 -9.66 -24.91
CA PRO A 83 20.47 -10.06 -26.06
C PRO A 83 20.03 -9.32 -27.33
N LYS A 84 20.98 -9.06 -28.22
CA LYS A 84 20.72 -8.44 -29.55
C LYS A 84 20.29 -9.50 -30.58
N ILE A 85 19.26 -10.28 -30.27
CA ILE A 85 18.77 -11.36 -31.13
C ILE A 85 17.53 -10.99 -31.94
N PHE A 86 16.91 -9.85 -31.62
CA PHE A 86 15.69 -9.41 -32.28
C PHE A 86 15.99 -8.17 -33.15
N GLU A 87 15.95 -8.33 -34.46
CA GLU A 87 16.05 -7.21 -35.42
C GLU A 87 14.69 -6.55 -35.69
N TYR A 88 13.65 -6.94 -34.97
CA TYR A 88 12.33 -6.35 -35.11
C TYR A 88 12.31 -4.90 -34.63
N THR A 89 11.80 -4.01 -35.45
CA THR A 89 11.76 -2.56 -35.19
C THR A 89 11.02 -2.19 -33.87
N GLY A 90 10.07 -3.02 -33.45
CA GLY A 90 9.28 -2.75 -32.23
C GLY A 90 10.02 -2.97 -30.90
N ILE A 91 11.00 -3.89 -30.85
CA ILE A 91 11.73 -4.23 -29.61
C ILE A 91 13.26 -4.26 -29.78
N GLY A 92 13.75 -4.15 -30.99
CA GLY A 92 15.19 -4.21 -31.32
C GLY A 92 16.03 -3.18 -30.57
N TYR A 93 15.44 -2.03 -30.21
CA TYR A 93 16.08 -0.97 -29.45
C TYR A 93 16.48 -1.36 -28.02
N LEU A 94 15.90 -2.43 -27.47
CA LEU A 94 16.25 -2.96 -26.15
C LEU A 94 17.55 -3.77 -26.18
N GLY A 95 17.93 -4.31 -27.35
CA GLY A 95 19.12 -5.16 -27.47
C GLY A 95 20.39 -4.46 -27.05
N GLY A 96 21.16 -5.10 -26.16
CA GLY A 96 22.40 -4.56 -25.60
C GLY A 96 22.20 -3.60 -24.42
N LYS A 97 20.97 -3.43 -23.94
CA LYS A 97 20.64 -2.81 -22.66
C LYS A 97 20.47 -3.90 -21.60
N THR A 98 20.23 -3.51 -20.35
CA THR A 98 19.95 -4.45 -19.28
C THR A 98 18.48 -4.38 -18.86
N MET A 99 17.96 -5.46 -18.27
CA MET A 99 16.64 -5.44 -17.64
C MET A 99 16.57 -4.47 -16.45
N ASN A 100 17.72 -4.17 -15.84
CA ASN A 100 17.88 -3.19 -14.78
C ASN A 100 17.64 -1.77 -15.30
N ASP A 101 18.23 -1.45 -16.46
CA ASP A 101 18.00 -0.16 -17.14
C ASP A 101 16.53 -0.02 -17.54
N LEU A 102 15.92 -1.08 -18.05
CA LEU A 102 14.51 -1.08 -18.45
C LEU A 102 13.61 -0.84 -17.23
N MET A 103 13.82 -1.54 -16.12
CA MET A 103 13.05 -1.36 -14.89
C MET A 103 13.11 0.08 -14.38
N ASN A 104 14.30 0.68 -14.35
CA ASN A 104 14.48 2.07 -13.92
C ASN A 104 13.88 3.05 -14.93
N ALA A 105 13.98 2.80 -16.22
CA ALA A 105 13.34 3.62 -17.25
C ALA A 105 11.81 3.61 -17.14
N GLU A 106 11.21 2.45 -16.84
CA GLU A 106 9.77 2.34 -16.59
C GLU A 106 9.34 3.08 -15.32
N ALA A 107 10.13 3.03 -14.24
CA ALA A 107 9.85 3.80 -13.03
C ALA A 107 9.87 5.31 -13.32
N ASP A 108 10.91 5.77 -14.01
CA ASP A 108 11.11 7.18 -14.31
C ASP A 108 10.05 7.70 -15.30
N SER A 109 9.72 6.93 -16.35
CA SER A 109 8.67 7.30 -17.34
C SER A 109 7.27 7.33 -16.72
N THR A 110 6.96 6.39 -15.85
CA THR A 110 5.69 6.36 -15.10
C THR A 110 5.53 7.60 -14.23
N LYS A 111 6.59 7.98 -13.54
CA LYS A 111 6.61 9.20 -12.72
C LYS A 111 6.42 10.48 -13.56
N VAL A 112 7.09 10.58 -14.70
CA VAL A 112 6.94 11.73 -15.62
C VAL A 112 5.50 11.79 -16.14
N SER A 113 4.95 10.66 -16.59
CA SER A 113 3.56 10.59 -17.05
C SER A 113 2.57 11.06 -15.98
N LEU A 114 2.72 10.63 -14.73
CA LEU A 114 1.89 11.11 -13.62
C LEU A 114 2.01 12.62 -13.40
N SER A 115 3.23 13.15 -13.55
CA SER A 115 3.46 14.60 -13.46
C SER A 115 2.74 15.39 -14.55
N ASP A 116 2.71 14.86 -15.79
CA ASP A 116 1.97 15.48 -16.90
C ASP A 116 0.46 15.58 -16.63
N TYR A 117 -0.08 14.63 -15.85
CA TYR A 117 -1.46 14.65 -15.35
C TYR A 117 -1.62 15.39 -14.00
N ALA A 118 -0.60 16.11 -13.55
CA ALA A 118 -0.58 16.83 -12.27
C ALA A 118 -0.90 15.91 -11.05
N ARG A 119 -0.44 14.67 -11.10
CA ARG A 119 -0.61 13.70 -10.00
C ARG A 119 0.57 13.83 -9.03
N PRO A 120 0.33 13.99 -7.72
CA PRO A 120 1.43 14.12 -6.76
C PRO A 120 2.17 12.79 -6.60
N THR A 121 3.49 12.85 -6.67
CA THR A 121 4.37 11.69 -6.51
C THR A 121 5.48 11.98 -5.50
N VAL A 122 5.91 10.94 -4.81
CA VAL A 122 7.12 10.93 -3.97
C VAL A 122 8.02 9.82 -4.46
N THR A 123 9.34 10.00 -4.40
CA THR A 123 10.30 8.95 -4.72
C THR A 123 11.22 8.70 -3.54
N ILE A 124 11.27 7.46 -3.08
CA ILE A 124 12.22 6.96 -2.10
C ILE A 124 13.25 6.15 -2.87
N SER A 125 14.50 6.62 -2.91
CA SER A 125 15.59 5.91 -3.57
C SER A 125 16.33 5.02 -2.57
N LEU A 126 16.41 3.73 -2.87
CA LEU A 126 17.25 2.79 -2.14
C LEU A 126 18.54 2.53 -2.93
N PRO A 127 19.72 2.67 -2.33
CA PRO A 127 20.97 2.34 -2.99
C PRO A 127 21.01 0.90 -3.52
N LYS A 128 20.46 -0.06 -2.73
CA LYS A 128 20.27 -1.47 -3.08
C LYS A 128 19.29 -2.13 -2.12
N VAL A 129 18.80 -3.31 -2.49
CA VAL A 129 17.90 -4.11 -1.63
C VAL A 129 18.74 -5.08 -0.79
N ASP A 130 19.14 -4.64 0.41
CA ASP A 130 19.80 -5.46 1.41
C ASP A 130 19.20 -5.21 2.81
N GLY A 131 19.61 -6.00 3.79
CA GLY A 131 19.07 -5.92 5.14
C GLY A 131 19.22 -4.53 5.77
N TYR A 132 20.32 -3.83 5.53
CA TYR A 132 20.57 -2.50 6.08
C TYR A 132 19.63 -1.45 5.47
N ASN A 133 19.57 -1.36 4.13
CA ASN A 133 18.74 -0.37 3.45
C ASN A 133 17.23 -0.64 3.65
N VAL A 134 16.83 -1.92 3.67
CA VAL A 134 15.43 -2.27 3.96
C VAL A 134 15.07 -1.93 5.40
N ALA A 135 15.94 -2.19 6.39
CA ALA A 135 15.68 -1.81 7.78
C ALA A 135 15.54 -0.28 7.95
N GLN A 136 16.36 0.51 7.25
CA GLN A 136 16.22 1.97 7.25
C GLN A 136 14.87 2.40 6.64
N LEU A 137 14.46 1.78 5.54
CA LEU A 137 13.17 2.04 4.90
C LEU A 137 12.01 1.74 5.86
N LEU A 138 12.00 0.56 6.49
CA LEU A 138 10.95 0.15 7.42
C LEU A 138 10.88 1.13 8.61
N TYR A 139 12.02 1.44 9.23
CA TYR A 139 12.08 2.38 10.35
C TYR A 139 11.58 3.78 9.97
N MET A 140 11.99 4.28 8.80
CA MET A 140 11.50 5.57 8.27
C MET A 140 9.97 5.57 8.12
N LEU A 141 9.38 4.49 7.58
CA LEU A 141 7.95 4.37 7.38
C LEU A 141 7.18 4.23 8.70
N GLU A 142 7.76 3.58 9.72
CA GLU A 142 7.21 3.52 11.08
C GLU A 142 7.18 4.92 11.71
N VAL A 143 8.29 5.65 11.66
CA VAL A 143 8.37 7.03 12.16
C VAL A 143 7.40 7.95 11.40
N GLN A 144 7.31 7.82 10.07
CA GLN A 144 6.35 8.57 9.25
C GLN A 144 4.91 8.31 9.71
N THR A 145 4.58 7.06 10.00
CA THR A 145 3.24 6.67 10.45
C THR A 145 2.94 7.25 11.84
N ALA A 146 3.90 7.21 12.77
CA ALA A 146 3.75 7.82 14.09
C ALA A 146 3.53 9.34 13.99
N ILE A 147 4.33 10.04 13.17
CA ILE A 147 4.15 11.48 12.93
C ILE A 147 2.80 11.79 12.29
N ALA A 148 2.36 10.95 11.34
CA ALA A 148 1.05 11.13 10.71
C ALA A 148 -0.09 10.99 11.74
N GLY A 149 0.01 10.06 12.70
CA GLY A 149 -0.95 9.93 13.79
C GLY A 149 -1.05 11.17 14.67
N GLU A 150 0.07 11.78 15.02
CA GLU A 150 0.11 13.06 15.72
C GLU A 150 -0.55 14.18 14.91
N LEU A 151 -0.27 14.25 13.60
CA LEU A 151 -0.89 15.26 12.71
C LEU A 151 -2.40 15.06 12.55
N TYR A 152 -2.90 13.84 12.61
CA TYR A 152 -4.32 13.53 12.63
C TYR A 152 -4.95 13.62 14.02
N ASN A 153 -4.15 13.83 15.06
CA ASN A 153 -4.57 13.86 16.46
C ASN A 153 -5.25 12.54 16.88
N VAL A 154 -4.67 11.38 16.54
CA VAL A 154 -5.23 10.06 16.83
C VAL A 154 -4.26 9.18 17.61
N ASP A 155 -4.79 8.19 18.34
CA ASP A 155 -3.99 7.17 18.98
C ASP A 155 -3.48 6.15 17.94
N THR A 156 -2.26 6.36 17.48
CA THR A 156 -1.59 5.54 16.47
C THR A 156 -1.36 4.10 16.92
N TYR A 157 -1.29 3.85 18.22
CA TYR A 157 -0.86 2.58 18.79
C TYR A 157 -2.02 1.69 19.29
N SER A 158 -3.27 2.10 19.08
CA SER A 158 -4.47 1.33 19.38
C SER A 158 -5.18 0.82 18.12
N GLN A 159 -5.99 -0.23 18.27
CA GLN A 159 -6.74 -0.85 17.18
C GLN A 159 -8.18 -1.18 17.60
N PRO A 160 -8.98 -0.21 18.07
CA PRO A 160 -10.32 -0.49 18.60
C PRO A 160 -11.27 -1.11 17.56
N GLY A 161 -11.10 -0.77 16.28
CA GLY A 161 -11.95 -1.25 15.18
C GLY A 161 -11.91 -2.76 14.94
N VAL A 162 -10.80 -3.44 15.27
CA VAL A 162 -10.68 -4.90 15.09
C VAL A 162 -11.16 -5.70 16.29
N GLU A 163 -11.22 -5.10 17.49
CA GLU A 163 -11.63 -5.78 18.71
C GLU A 163 -13.10 -6.21 18.67
N GLN A 164 -13.99 -5.40 18.12
CA GLN A 164 -15.39 -5.76 17.96
C GLN A 164 -15.57 -7.02 17.11
N SER A 165 -14.86 -7.14 16.00
CA SER A 165 -14.92 -8.32 15.13
C SER A 165 -14.41 -9.57 15.83
N LYS A 166 -13.33 -9.47 16.60
CA LYS A 166 -12.81 -10.57 17.43
C LYS A 166 -13.84 -11.03 18.47
N ASN A 167 -14.48 -10.09 19.17
CA ASN A 167 -15.50 -10.38 20.15
C ASN A 167 -16.71 -11.07 19.52
N TYR A 168 -17.13 -10.65 18.33
CA TYR A 168 -18.19 -11.33 17.58
C TYR A 168 -17.79 -12.75 17.19
N THR A 169 -16.55 -12.97 16.78
CA THR A 169 -16.04 -14.31 16.48
C THR A 169 -16.05 -15.19 17.72
N TYR A 170 -15.64 -14.69 18.87
CA TYR A 170 -15.71 -15.41 20.15
C TYR A 170 -17.15 -15.81 20.51
N ALA A 171 -18.09 -14.90 20.30
CA ALA A 171 -19.52 -15.16 20.55
C ALA A 171 -20.07 -16.25 19.61
N LEU A 172 -19.77 -16.18 18.31
CA LEU A 172 -20.21 -17.18 17.32
C LEU A 172 -19.59 -18.56 17.53
N MET A 173 -18.37 -18.60 18.04
CA MET A 173 -17.66 -19.86 18.35
C MET A 173 -18.02 -20.42 19.74
N GLY A 174 -18.94 -19.79 20.46
CA GLY A 174 -19.43 -20.28 21.77
C GLY A 174 -18.45 -20.15 22.92
N ARG A 175 -17.55 -19.15 22.88
CA ARG A 175 -16.63 -18.89 23.99
C ARG A 175 -17.42 -18.51 25.25
N ALA A 176 -17.09 -19.15 26.38
CA ALA A 176 -17.70 -18.85 27.66
C ALA A 176 -17.58 -17.36 28.02
N GLY A 177 -18.69 -16.77 28.50
CA GLY A 177 -18.81 -15.34 28.82
C GLY A 177 -19.26 -14.46 27.65
N TYR A 178 -19.56 -15.02 26.48
CA TYR A 178 -20.03 -14.31 25.30
C TYR A 178 -21.46 -14.70 24.86
N GLU A 179 -22.22 -15.37 25.73
CA GLU A 179 -23.55 -15.93 25.42
C GLU A 179 -24.56 -14.84 25.01
N ASP A 180 -24.58 -13.72 25.72
CA ASP A 180 -25.50 -12.61 25.44
C ASP A 180 -25.07 -11.85 24.17
N SER A 181 -23.77 -11.73 23.94
CA SER A 181 -23.23 -11.20 22.69
C SER A 181 -23.61 -12.08 21.50
N ALA A 182 -23.62 -13.41 21.66
CA ALA A 182 -24.04 -14.34 20.62
C ALA A 182 -25.51 -14.16 20.24
N LYS A 183 -26.42 -14.03 21.23
CA LYS A 183 -27.85 -13.77 20.96
C LYS A 183 -28.08 -12.46 20.21
N THR A 184 -27.42 -11.41 20.70
CA THR A 184 -27.51 -10.07 20.08
C THR A 184 -26.99 -10.12 18.62
N LEU A 185 -25.90 -10.83 18.37
CA LEU A 185 -25.30 -10.96 17.05
C LEU A 185 -26.20 -11.75 16.10
N GLN A 186 -26.81 -12.86 16.57
CA GLN A 186 -27.76 -13.65 15.79
C GLN A 186 -28.95 -12.79 15.32
N THR A 187 -29.50 -11.93 16.21
CA THR A 187 -30.57 -11.00 15.86
C THR A 187 -30.13 -9.99 14.80
N LYS A 188 -28.93 -9.43 14.93
CA LYS A 188 -28.37 -8.52 13.92
C LYS A 188 -28.17 -9.21 12.57
N MET A 189 -27.63 -10.43 12.58
CA MET A 189 -27.43 -11.20 11.34
C MET A 189 -28.76 -11.52 10.63
N ALA A 190 -29.82 -11.87 11.39
CA ALA A 190 -31.13 -12.10 10.83
C ALA A 190 -31.73 -10.82 10.20
N SER A 191 -31.54 -9.67 10.86
CA SER A 191 -31.93 -8.37 10.33
C SER A 191 -31.19 -8.01 9.04
N LEU A 192 -29.87 -8.25 8.97
CA LEU A 192 -29.07 -8.00 7.75
C LEU A 192 -29.51 -8.90 6.60
N ALA A 193 -29.83 -10.16 6.87
CA ALA A 193 -30.33 -11.08 5.86
C ALA A 193 -31.67 -10.63 5.25
N SER A 194 -32.52 -9.99 6.02
CA SER A 194 -33.81 -9.45 5.55
C SER A 194 -33.69 -8.16 4.71
N LEU A 195 -32.56 -7.47 4.76
CA LEU A 195 -32.30 -6.27 3.93
C LEU A 195 -31.73 -6.60 2.54
N GLY A 196 -31.26 -7.83 2.32
CA GLY A 196 -30.69 -8.30 1.06
C GLY A 196 -31.64 -9.15 0.20
N SER A 197 -32.85 -9.35 0.65
CA SER A 197 -33.98 -10.00 -0.05
C SER A 197 -34.95 -8.96 -0.60
#